data_01bac1d93cc111631e1ce679048f17d4
#
_entry.id   01bac1d93cc111631e1ce679048f17d4
#
_cell.length_a   1.000
_cell.length_b   1.000
_cell.length_c   1.000
_cell.angle_alpha   90.00
_cell.angle_beta   90.00
_cell.angle_gamma   90.00
#
_symmetry.space_group_name_H-M   'P 1'
#
loop_
_entity.id
_entity.type
_entity.pdbx_description
1 polymer ?
#
loop_
_entity_poly.entity_id
_entity_poly.type
_entity_poly.pdbx_seq_one_letter_code
_entity_poly.pdbx_strand_id
1 'polypeptide(L)'
;MANVAVIGAQWGDEGKGKIVDWLAERADIVVRFQGGHNAGHTLVVGNNTYKLSLLPSGIVRGTPSVIGNGVVLDPWALKAEVEKLRGQGVEITPDTLMIADTCPLILPFHRDLDGLREDASGAGKIGTTRRGIGPAYEDKVGRRAIRVCDLAHLDDLGPQLDRLTAHHDALRAGFGQPPIDRAQLIAELAEIAGFVLPFVRPVWRDLGEARTRGRRILFEGAQGVLLDIDHGTYPFVTSSNTIAGTASGGSGLGPSAVGFVLGIAKAYTTRVGSGPFPTELTDETGEQLGVRGHEFGTVTGRKRRCGWFDAVLVRQSAAVSGITGIALTKLDVLDGFEEVRICTGYRLGDAMLDHFPAHARDQAAVEPIYETLPGWSESTAGARSWAQLPAAAIKYIKRVEELIRCPVALVSTSPEREDTILVRDPFAD
;
A
#
# COMPACT_ATOMS: atom_id res chain seq x y z
N MET A 1 -24.96 1.99 -5.44
CA MET A 1 -23.99 1.08 -4.79
C MET A 1 -22.65 1.79 -4.70
N ALA A 2 -22.07 1.84 -3.51
CA ALA A 2 -20.80 2.52 -3.30
C ALA A 2 -19.64 1.70 -3.87
N ASN A 3 -18.72 2.33 -4.60
CA ASN A 3 -17.39 1.77 -4.83
C ASN A 3 -16.54 2.02 -3.59
N VAL A 4 -15.61 1.11 -3.31
CA VAL A 4 -14.82 1.15 -2.07
C VAL A 4 -13.35 1.35 -2.42
N ALA A 5 -12.70 2.32 -1.77
CA ALA A 5 -11.24 2.44 -1.79
C ALA A 5 -10.68 1.95 -0.45
N VAL A 6 -9.75 1.00 -0.51
CA VAL A 6 -9.04 0.47 0.67
C VAL A 6 -7.61 1.00 0.68
N ILE A 7 -7.25 1.73 1.73
CA ILE A 7 -5.92 2.31 1.90
C ILE A 7 -5.36 2.02 3.30
N GLY A 8 -4.04 2.00 3.44
CA GLY A 8 -3.42 1.94 4.76
C GLY A 8 -3.46 3.31 5.44
N ALA A 9 -3.91 3.39 6.68
CA ALA A 9 -3.98 4.63 7.45
C ALA A 9 -2.70 4.92 8.27
N GLN A 10 -1.72 4.03 8.23
CA GLN A 10 -0.44 4.12 8.94
C GLN A 10 0.73 4.01 7.94
N TRP A 11 1.85 3.36 8.33
CA TRP A 11 3.04 3.18 7.48
C TRP A 11 3.04 1.90 6.63
N GLY A 12 1.90 1.38 6.23
CA GLY A 12 1.81 0.09 5.56
C GLY A 12 1.80 -1.08 6.54
N ASP A 13 1.67 -2.29 6.00
CA ASP A 13 1.64 -3.54 6.78
C ASP A 13 0.52 -3.64 7.82
N GLU A 14 -0.56 -2.85 7.66
CA GLU A 14 -1.71 -2.83 8.56
C GLU A 14 -2.60 -4.08 8.46
N GLY A 15 -2.25 -5.06 7.63
CA GLY A 15 -3.08 -6.23 7.39
C GLY A 15 -4.13 -6.02 6.29
N LYS A 16 -3.87 -5.08 5.36
CA LYS A 16 -4.75 -4.79 4.21
C LYS A 16 -5.17 -6.04 3.44
N GLY A 17 -4.23 -6.99 3.24
CA GLY A 17 -4.47 -8.19 2.44
C GLY A 17 -5.71 -8.97 2.88
N LYS A 18 -5.87 -9.22 4.19
CA LYS A 18 -7.06 -9.91 4.75
C LYS A 18 -8.35 -9.15 4.42
N ILE A 19 -8.38 -7.84 4.65
CA ILE A 19 -9.58 -7.01 4.47
C ILE A 19 -9.92 -6.87 2.99
N VAL A 20 -8.90 -6.67 2.13
CA VAL A 20 -9.10 -6.60 0.68
C VAL A 20 -9.61 -7.93 0.13
N ASP A 21 -9.06 -9.07 0.58
CA ASP A 21 -9.55 -10.39 0.18
C ASP A 21 -11.01 -10.60 0.60
N TRP A 22 -11.37 -10.20 1.82
CA TRP A 22 -12.75 -10.27 2.32
C TRP A 22 -13.71 -9.41 1.49
N LEU A 23 -13.27 -8.20 1.07
CA LEU A 23 -14.06 -7.31 0.24
C LEU A 23 -14.09 -7.74 -1.24
N ALA A 24 -13.03 -8.36 -1.75
CA ALA A 24 -12.91 -8.78 -3.14
C ALA A 24 -13.98 -9.79 -3.58
N GLU A 25 -14.47 -10.64 -2.65
CA GLU A 25 -15.62 -11.52 -2.93
C GLU A 25 -16.92 -10.78 -3.21
N ARG A 26 -17.01 -9.55 -2.72
CA ARG A 26 -18.21 -8.72 -2.83
C ARG A 26 -18.08 -7.67 -3.93
N ALA A 27 -16.89 -7.56 -4.53
CA ALA A 27 -16.59 -6.67 -5.64
C ALA A 27 -16.74 -7.40 -6.98
N ASP A 28 -17.14 -6.66 -8.00
CA ASP A 28 -17.20 -7.16 -9.37
C ASP A 28 -15.88 -6.93 -10.12
N ILE A 29 -15.06 -5.95 -9.66
CA ILE A 29 -13.75 -5.62 -10.22
C ILE A 29 -12.83 -5.14 -9.09
N VAL A 30 -11.55 -5.55 -9.11
CA VAL A 30 -10.51 -5.07 -8.18
C VAL A 30 -9.45 -4.29 -8.95
N VAL A 31 -9.13 -3.08 -8.51
CA VAL A 31 -8.22 -2.16 -9.21
C VAL A 31 -7.04 -1.76 -8.33
N ARG A 32 -5.81 -2.10 -8.73
CA ARG A 32 -4.57 -1.49 -8.21
C ARG A 32 -4.36 -0.17 -8.94
N PHE A 33 -4.29 0.93 -8.20
CA PHE A 33 -4.28 2.27 -8.80
C PHE A 33 -2.96 3.03 -8.61
N GLN A 34 -2.02 2.54 -7.81
CA GLN A 34 -0.73 3.18 -7.56
C GLN A 34 0.33 2.19 -7.06
N GLY A 35 1.58 2.67 -6.95
CA GLY A 35 2.72 1.86 -6.51
C GLY A 35 3.27 1.00 -7.64
N GLY A 36 3.82 -0.12 -7.31
CA GLY A 36 4.37 -1.12 -8.22
C GLY A 36 4.52 -2.45 -7.50
N HIS A 37 5.47 -3.26 -7.92
CA HIS A 37 5.76 -4.55 -7.30
C HIS A 37 6.55 -4.46 -5.96
N ASN A 38 6.73 -3.23 -5.43
CA ASN A 38 7.28 -2.99 -4.08
C ASN A 38 6.27 -3.27 -2.96
N ALA A 39 4.98 -3.39 -3.27
CA ALA A 39 4.00 -3.91 -2.33
C ALA A 39 4.16 -5.43 -2.19
N GLY A 40 3.76 -5.94 -1.04
CA GLY A 40 3.72 -7.39 -0.81
C GLY A 40 2.61 -7.71 0.16
N HIS A 41 1.69 -8.58 -0.24
CA HIS A 41 0.66 -9.07 0.67
C HIS A 41 0.43 -10.57 0.47
N THR A 42 0.04 -11.21 1.52
CA THR A 42 -0.24 -12.64 1.54
C THR A 42 -1.74 -12.85 1.68
N LEU A 43 -2.28 -13.68 0.84
CA LEU A 43 -3.67 -14.12 0.87
C LEU A 43 -3.72 -15.61 1.18
N VAL A 44 -4.69 -16.01 1.99
CA VAL A 44 -4.97 -17.42 2.26
C VAL A 44 -6.37 -17.71 1.74
N VAL A 45 -6.46 -18.58 0.73
CA VAL A 45 -7.73 -18.99 0.12
C VAL A 45 -7.84 -20.49 0.21
N GLY A 46 -8.74 -20.99 1.04
CA GLY A 46 -8.79 -22.39 1.42
C GLY A 46 -7.46 -22.82 2.07
N ASN A 47 -6.84 -23.88 1.53
CA ASN A 47 -5.55 -24.38 2.02
C ASN A 47 -4.33 -23.75 1.31
N ASN A 48 -4.54 -22.83 0.39
CA ASN A 48 -3.50 -22.27 -0.44
C ASN A 48 -3.08 -20.88 0.05
N THR A 49 -1.78 -20.63 0.06
CA THR A 49 -1.20 -19.31 0.37
C THR A 49 -0.64 -18.68 -0.88
N TYR A 50 -1.13 -17.50 -1.20
CA TYR A 50 -0.69 -16.69 -2.35
C TYR A 50 0.06 -15.46 -1.87
N LYS A 51 1.24 -15.22 -2.45
CA LYS A 51 2.03 -14.02 -2.18
C LYS A 51 2.00 -13.14 -3.42
N LEU A 52 1.31 -12.02 -3.33
CA LEU A 52 1.15 -11.05 -4.41
C LEU A 52 2.02 -9.83 -4.17
N SER A 53 2.53 -9.25 -5.25
CA SER A 53 3.31 -8.01 -5.24
C SER A 53 2.71 -6.94 -6.13
N LEU A 54 2.37 -7.29 -7.37
CA LEU A 54 1.86 -6.39 -8.40
C LEU A 54 0.40 -6.66 -8.74
N LEU A 55 0.01 -7.92 -8.81
CA LEU A 55 -1.35 -8.31 -9.16
C LEU A 55 -2.36 -7.92 -8.07
N PRO A 56 -3.56 -7.42 -8.46
CA PRO A 56 -4.64 -7.16 -7.53
C PRO A 56 -5.12 -8.43 -6.82
N SER A 57 -5.60 -8.30 -5.58
CA SER A 57 -6.02 -9.42 -4.74
C SER A 57 -7.15 -10.26 -5.35
N GLY A 58 -8.04 -9.67 -6.15
CA GLY A 58 -9.16 -10.36 -6.78
C GLY A 58 -8.74 -11.50 -7.72
N ILE A 59 -7.51 -11.43 -8.28
CA ILE A 59 -7.04 -12.39 -9.29
C ILE A 59 -7.04 -13.84 -8.81
N VAL A 60 -6.74 -14.09 -7.54
CA VAL A 60 -6.71 -15.45 -6.98
C VAL A 60 -8.08 -16.10 -6.85
N ARG A 61 -9.15 -15.30 -7.00
CA ARG A 61 -10.55 -15.74 -6.94
C ARG A 61 -11.25 -15.69 -8.30
N GLY A 62 -10.52 -15.33 -9.36
CA GLY A 62 -11.08 -15.13 -10.69
C GLY A 62 -11.90 -13.84 -10.84
N THR A 63 -11.86 -12.94 -9.83
CA THR A 63 -12.50 -11.63 -9.95
C THR A 63 -11.68 -10.78 -10.94
N PRO A 64 -12.33 -10.15 -11.95
CA PRO A 64 -11.67 -9.23 -12.88
C PRO A 64 -10.79 -8.23 -12.15
N SER A 65 -9.53 -8.20 -12.52
CA SER A 65 -8.46 -7.49 -11.81
C SER A 65 -7.76 -6.53 -12.76
N VAL A 66 -7.55 -5.31 -12.31
CA VAL A 66 -7.06 -4.21 -13.14
C VAL A 66 -5.79 -3.62 -12.55
N ILE A 67 -4.76 -3.48 -13.35
CA ILE A 67 -3.58 -2.64 -13.08
C ILE A 67 -3.84 -1.30 -13.75
N GLY A 68 -4.12 -0.28 -12.94
CA GLY A 68 -4.44 1.08 -13.38
C GLY A 68 -3.20 1.88 -13.78
N ASN A 69 -3.42 2.97 -14.51
CA ASN A 69 -2.36 3.83 -15.07
C ASN A 69 -1.48 4.57 -14.02
N GLY A 70 -1.90 4.56 -12.76
CA GLY A 70 -1.08 5.11 -11.67
C GLY A 70 0.04 4.18 -11.21
N VAL A 71 -0.01 2.90 -11.57
CA VAL A 71 1.01 1.90 -11.26
C VAL A 71 2.21 2.07 -12.18
N VAL A 72 3.44 1.91 -11.63
CA VAL A 72 4.65 1.70 -12.44
C VAL A 72 4.86 0.18 -12.58
N LEU A 73 4.84 -0.29 -13.82
CA LEU A 73 4.77 -1.71 -14.16
C LEU A 73 6.16 -2.28 -14.51
N ASP A 74 6.65 -3.22 -13.72
CA ASP A 74 7.79 -4.06 -14.13
C ASP A 74 7.24 -5.26 -14.91
N PRO A 75 7.43 -5.33 -16.23
CA PRO A 75 6.82 -6.37 -17.05
C PRO A 75 7.43 -7.75 -16.82
N TRP A 76 8.69 -7.84 -16.42
CA TRP A 76 9.34 -9.11 -16.08
C TRP A 76 8.86 -9.62 -14.71
N ALA A 77 8.72 -8.73 -13.74
CA ALA A 77 8.13 -9.09 -12.44
C ALA A 77 6.66 -9.53 -12.60
N LEU A 78 5.89 -8.87 -13.47
CA LEU A 78 4.53 -9.27 -13.82
C LEU A 78 4.51 -10.69 -14.39
N LYS A 79 5.36 -10.98 -15.38
CA LYS A 79 5.44 -12.31 -16.01
C LYS A 79 5.73 -13.38 -14.97
N ALA A 80 6.74 -13.15 -14.14
CA ALA A 80 7.14 -14.10 -13.11
C ALA A 80 6.01 -14.34 -12.08
N GLU A 81 5.28 -13.30 -11.68
CA GLU A 81 4.16 -13.41 -10.73
C GLU A 81 2.97 -14.15 -11.36
N VAL A 82 2.63 -13.86 -12.62
CA VAL A 82 1.58 -14.57 -13.38
C VAL A 82 1.91 -16.05 -13.56
N GLU A 83 3.13 -16.37 -13.99
CA GLU A 83 3.56 -17.75 -14.18
C GLU A 83 3.52 -18.55 -12.87
N LYS A 84 3.98 -17.93 -11.77
CA LYS A 84 3.91 -18.53 -10.44
C LYS A 84 2.48 -18.84 -10.03
N LEU A 85 1.53 -17.90 -10.20
CA LEU A 85 0.13 -18.10 -9.83
C LEU A 85 -0.54 -19.13 -10.73
N ARG A 86 -0.26 -19.14 -12.04
CA ARG A 86 -0.72 -20.19 -12.96
C ARG A 86 -0.23 -21.57 -12.53
N GLY A 87 1.02 -21.67 -12.07
CA GLY A 87 1.58 -22.88 -11.47
C GLY A 87 0.88 -23.32 -10.17
N GLN A 88 0.18 -22.40 -9.50
CA GLN A 88 -0.65 -22.67 -8.32
C GLN A 88 -2.13 -22.92 -8.68
N GLY A 89 -2.46 -23.01 -9.97
CA GLY A 89 -3.83 -23.29 -10.45
C GLY A 89 -4.73 -22.06 -10.61
N VAL A 90 -4.17 -20.84 -10.54
CA VAL A 90 -4.95 -19.62 -10.78
C VAL A 90 -5.07 -19.37 -12.28
N GLU A 91 -6.29 -19.23 -12.77
CA GLU A 91 -6.56 -18.90 -14.17
C GLU A 91 -6.37 -17.39 -14.40
N ILE A 92 -5.35 -17.02 -15.21
CA ILE A 92 -5.06 -15.64 -15.55
C ILE A 92 -5.10 -15.46 -17.06
N THR A 93 -6.14 -14.81 -17.54
CA THR A 93 -6.44 -14.56 -18.95
C THR A 93 -6.66 -13.07 -19.19
N PRO A 94 -6.76 -12.61 -20.46
CA PRO A 94 -7.14 -11.23 -20.77
C PRO A 94 -8.52 -10.80 -20.25
N ASP A 95 -9.36 -11.73 -19.84
CA ASP A 95 -10.66 -11.44 -19.24
C ASP A 95 -10.58 -11.28 -17.72
N THR A 96 -9.61 -11.93 -17.08
CA THR A 96 -9.40 -11.84 -15.62
C THR A 96 -8.36 -10.82 -15.23
N LEU A 97 -7.41 -10.46 -16.11
CA LEU A 97 -6.40 -9.42 -15.90
C LEU A 97 -6.44 -8.38 -17.00
N MET A 98 -6.53 -7.12 -16.62
CA MET A 98 -6.48 -5.96 -17.51
C MET A 98 -5.38 -5.00 -17.06
N ILE A 99 -4.62 -4.45 -18.01
CA ILE A 99 -3.53 -3.51 -17.76
C ILE A 99 -3.81 -2.23 -18.53
N ALA A 100 -3.75 -1.09 -17.84
CA ALA A 100 -3.92 0.19 -18.50
C ALA A 100 -2.79 0.43 -19.53
N ASP A 101 -3.18 0.78 -20.73
CA ASP A 101 -2.28 1.09 -21.86
C ASP A 101 -1.28 2.21 -21.55
N THR A 102 -1.62 3.10 -20.64
CA THR A 102 -0.79 4.25 -20.23
C THR A 102 0.07 4.04 -18.99
N CYS A 103 0.15 2.82 -18.43
CA CYS A 103 1.07 2.50 -17.36
C CYS A 103 2.52 2.75 -17.79
N PRO A 104 3.33 3.50 -17.01
CA PRO A 104 4.78 3.59 -17.26
C PRO A 104 5.48 2.29 -16.87
N LEU A 105 6.50 1.92 -17.64
CA LEU A 105 7.30 0.73 -17.40
C LEU A 105 8.46 1.00 -16.43
N ILE A 106 8.74 0.03 -15.57
CA ILE A 106 10.02 -0.09 -14.88
C ILE A 106 10.96 -0.87 -15.77
N LEU A 107 12.10 -0.26 -16.12
CA LEU A 107 13.12 -0.83 -16.98
C LEU A 107 14.33 -1.29 -16.15
N PRO A 108 15.21 -2.16 -16.67
CA PRO A 108 16.33 -2.70 -15.90
C PRO A 108 17.20 -1.63 -15.23
N PHE A 109 17.53 -0.57 -15.94
CA PHE A 109 18.37 0.52 -15.41
C PHE A 109 17.68 1.34 -14.30
N HIS A 110 16.35 1.33 -14.18
CA HIS A 110 15.66 1.92 -13.04
C HIS A 110 15.99 1.19 -11.74
N ARG A 111 16.07 -0.15 -11.79
CA ARG A 111 16.45 -0.98 -10.62
C ARG A 111 17.92 -0.74 -10.26
N ASP A 112 18.80 -0.67 -11.28
CA ASP A 112 20.21 -0.36 -11.07
C ASP A 112 20.39 1.00 -10.40
N LEU A 113 19.71 2.04 -10.91
CA LEU A 113 19.79 3.39 -10.38
C LEU A 113 19.26 3.49 -8.95
N ASP A 114 18.16 2.82 -8.64
CA ASP A 114 17.60 2.75 -7.27
C ASP A 114 18.62 2.14 -6.30
N GLY A 115 19.28 1.04 -6.71
CA GLY A 115 20.36 0.42 -5.96
C GLY A 115 21.58 1.33 -5.77
N LEU A 116 22.08 1.92 -6.84
CA LEU A 116 23.24 2.81 -6.81
C LEU A 116 23.03 4.03 -5.90
N ARG A 117 21.88 4.67 -5.99
CA ARG A 117 21.50 5.80 -5.12
C ARG A 117 21.45 5.41 -3.67
N GLU A 118 20.80 4.28 -3.36
CA GLU A 118 20.69 3.81 -1.99
C GLU A 118 22.07 3.45 -1.40
N ASP A 119 22.96 2.83 -2.19
CA ASP A 119 24.31 2.50 -1.74
C ASP A 119 25.19 3.75 -1.55
N ALA A 120 25.04 4.76 -2.40
CA ALA A 120 25.77 6.02 -2.29
C ALA A 120 25.29 6.92 -1.15
N SER A 121 24.09 6.72 -0.63
CA SER A 121 23.47 7.61 0.37
C SER A 121 24.05 7.47 1.79
N GLY A 122 24.91 6.48 2.07
CA GLY A 122 25.57 6.32 3.38
C GLY A 122 24.57 6.32 4.54
N ALA A 123 24.69 7.29 5.45
CA ALA A 123 23.78 7.46 6.59
C ALA A 123 22.39 8.00 6.19
N GLY A 124 22.25 8.55 4.99
CA GLY A 124 21.01 9.10 4.46
C GLY A 124 20.12 8.07 3.74
N LYS A 125 20.36 6.77 3.92
CA LYS A 125 19.58 5.71 3.30
C LYS A 125 18.10 5.82 3.67
N ILE A 126 17.24 5.76 2.66
CA ILE A 126 15.79 5.73 2.80
C ILE A 126 15.30 4.33 3.18
N GLY A 127 16.03 3.30 2.78
CA GLY A 127 15.65 1.90 2.94
C GLY A 127 14.75 1.43 1.79
N THR A 128 15.07 1.83 0.55
CA THR A 128 14.29 1.46 -0.65
C THR A 128 14.27 -0.06 -0.86
N THR A 129 13.29 -0.51 -1.63
CA THR A 129 13.19 -1.93 -2.02
C THR A 129 14.13 -2.29 -3.17
N ARG A 130 14.83 -1.33 -3.76
CA ARG A 130 15.72 -1.46 -4.93
C ARG A 130 15.01 -2.05 -6.15
N ARG A 131 13.73 -1.74 -6.31
CA ARG A 131 12.89 -2.24 -7.40
C ARG A 131 12.66 -1.23 -8.51
N GLY A 132 13.34 -0.08 -8.47
CA GLY A 132 13.27 0.95 -9.49
C GLY A 132 11.97 1.77 -9.48
N ILE A 133 11.21 1.72 -8.40
CA ILE A 133 9.92 2.42 -8.28
C ILE A 133 10.11 3.93 -8.39
N GLY A 134 11.03 4.50 -7.59
CA GLY A 134 11.33 5.93 -7.59
C GLY A 134 11.77 6.43 -8.96
N PRO A 135 12.84 5.87 -9.55
CA PRO A 135 13.30 6.25 -10.87
C PRO A 135 12.24 6.15 -11.98
N ALA A 136 11.34 5.15 -11.93
CA ALA A 136 10.25 5.04 -12.90
C ALA A 136 9.19 6.15 -12.72
N TYR A 137 8.84 6.54 -11.48
CA TYR A 137 7.99 7.71 -11.22
C TYR A 137 8.66 9.01 -11.63
N GLU A 138 9.97 9.18 -11.42
CA GLU A 138 10.75 10.33 -11.93
C GLU A 138 10.63 10.44 -13.45
N ASP A 139 10.75 9.33 -14.17
CA ASP A 139 10.60 9.30 -15.62
C ASP A 139 9.19 9.60 -16.07
N LYS A 140 8.18 9.12 -15.35
CA LYS A 140 6.77 9.46 -15.62
C LYS A 140 6.54 10.96 -15.58
N VAL A 141 6.91 11.63 -14.48
CA VAL A 141 6.72 13.08 -14.33
C VAL A 141 7.69 13.89 -15.18
N GLY A 142 8.88 13.34 -15.47
CA GLY A 142 9.86 13.87 -16.43
C GLY A 142 9.45 13.72 -17.90
N ARG A 143 8.32 13.07 -18.19
CA ARG A 143 7.76 12.87 -19.54
C ARG A 143 8.71 12.16 -20.52
N ARG A 144 9.49 11.20 -19.99
CA ARG A 144 10.42 10.38 -20.77
C ARG A 144 10.19 8.87 -20.60
N ALA A 145 9.22 8.47 -19.74
CA ALA A 145 8.89 7.08 -19.52
C ALA A 145 8.44 6.36 -20.79
N ILE A 146 8.86 5.13 -20.99
CA ILE A 146 8.24 4.18 -21.91
C ILE A 146 7.00 3.63 -21.22
N ARG A 147 5.88 3.58 -21.92
CA ARG A 147 4.60 3.10 -21.41
C ARG A 147 4.21 1.76 -22.02
N VAL A 148 3.24 1.11 -21.44
CA VAL A 148 2.77 -0.21 -21.91
C VAL A 148 2.28 -0.16 -23.37
N CYS A 149 1.59 0.90 -23.80
CA CYS A 149 1.17 1.07 -25.20
C CYS A 149 2.35 1.12 -26.18
N ASP A 150 3.51 1.60 -25.76
CA ASP A 150 4.68 1.74 -26.61
C ASP A 150 5.26 0.36 -27.00
N LEU A 151 4.95 -0.70 -26.24
CA LEU A 151 5.37 -2.08 -26.57
C LEU A 151 4.78 -2.59 -27.90
N ALA A 152 3.67 -2.01 -28.37
CA ALA A 152 3.08 -2.34 -29.66
C ALA A 152 3.77 -1.63 -30.85
N HIS A 153 4.66 -0.65 -30.57
CA HIS A 153 5.26 0.25 -31.56
C HIS A 153 6.77 0.44 -31.31
N LEU A 154 7.50 -0.65 -31.09
CA LEU A 154 8.93 -0.61 -30.72
C LEU A 154 9.80 0.08 -31.78
N ASP A 155 9.43 0.01 -33.06
CA ASP A 155 10.14 0.67 -34.17
C ASP A 155 10.07 2.20 -34.08
N ASP A 156 9.05 2.75 -33.40
CA ASP A 156 8.84 4.19 -33.25
C ASP A 156 9.54 4.77 -32.01
N LEU A 157 10.17 3.94 -31.15
CA LEU A 157 10.76 4.36 -29.88
C LEU A 157 12.03 5.23 -30.00
N GLY A 158 12.62 5.37 -31.18
CA GLY A 158 13.91 6.06 -31.37
C GLY A 158 14.01 7.39 -30.62
N PRO A 159 13.19 8.40 -30.91
CA PRO A 159 13.25 9.72 -30.27
C PRO A 159 12.96 9.69 -28.74
N GLN A 160 12.16 8.73 -28.30
CA GLN A 160 11.84 8.57 -26.86
C GLN A 160 13.03 7.95 -26.14
N LEU A 161 13.66 6.94 -26.73
CA LEU A 161 14.90 6.34 -26.23
C LEU A 161 16.03 7.37 -26.18
N ASP A 162 16.16 8.26 -27.18
CA ASP A 162 17.17 9.32 -27.15
C ASP A 162 17.06 10.20 -25.91
N ARG A 163 15.83 10.65 -25.59
CA ARG A 163 15.59 11.46 -24.39
C ARG A 163 15.83 10.69 -23.09
N LEU A 164 15.40 9.42 -23.07
CA LEU A 164 15.52 8.55 -21.91
C LEU A 164 16.99 8.24 -21.61
N THR A 165 17.73 7.75 -22.62
CA THR A 165 19.14 7.38 -22.45
C THR A 165 20.02 8.58 -22.19
N ALA A 166 19.82 9.73 -22.84
CA ALA A 166 20.57 10.95 -22.55
C ALA A 166 20.50 11.34 -21.06
N HIS A 167 19.34 11.20 -20.44
CA HIS A 167 19.17 11.48 -19.01
C HIS A 167 19.86 10.42 -18.14
N HIS A 168 19.58 9.14 -18.39
CA HIS A 168 20.07 8.06 -17.55
C HIS A 168 21.58 7.83 -17.73
N ASP A 169 22.14 8.00 -18.94
CA ASP A 169 23.57 7.84 -19.19
C ASP A 169 24.39 8.91 -18.45
N ALA A 170 23.88 10.16 -18.36
CA ALA A 170 24.50 11.18 -17.54
C ALA A 170 24.54 10.80 -16.05
N LEU A 171 23.44 10.24 -15.51
CA LEU A 171 23.39 9.76 -14.13
C LEU A 171 24.32 8.55 -13.94
N ARG A 172 24.28 7.57 -14.84
CA ARG A 172 25.12 6.37 -14.80
C ARG A 172 26.60 6.71 -14.83
N ALA A 173 27.00 7.65 -15.67
CA ALA A 173 28.39 8.14 -15.72
C ALA A 173 28.84 8.71 -14.37
N GLY A 174 27.95 9.44 -13.64
CA GLY A 174 28.22 9.94 -12.29
C GLY A 174 28.46 8.83 -11.25
N PHE A 175 27.93 7.63 -11.48
CA PHE A 175 28.16 6.43 -10.67
C PHE A 175 29.22 5.48 -11.27
N GLY A 176 29.96 5.91 -12.29
CA GLY A 176 30.99 5.07 -12.95
C GLY A 176 30.40 3.88 -13.71
N GLN A 177 29.14 3.94 -14.10
CA GLN A 177 28.48 2.87 -14.86
C GLN A 177 28.53 3.14 -16.36
N PRO A 178 28.58 2.08 -17.21
CA PRO A 178 28.55 2.25 -18.66
C PRO A 178 27.19 2.80 -19.12
N PRO A 179 27.13 3.41 -20.33
CA PRO A 179 25.87 3.80 -20.96
C PRO A 179 24.91 2.62 -21.11
N ILE A 180 23.63 2.93 -21.27
CA ILE A 180 22.56 1.94 -21.52
C ILE A 180 22.78 1.34 -22.91
N ASP A 181 22.83 0.01 -22.99
CA ASP A 181 22.79 -0.71 -24.25
C ASP A 181 21.36 -0.66 -24.83
N ARG A 182 21.16 0.23 -25.80
CA ARG A 182 19.84 0.45 -26.43
C ARG A 182 19.37 -0.75 -27.23
N ALA A 183 20.31 -1.45 -27.92
CA ALA A 183 19.96 -2.61 -28.73
C ALA A 183 19.46 -3.76 -27.83
N GLN A 184 20.16 -4.00 -26.72
CA GLN A 184 19.74 -4.97 -25.71
C GLN A 184 18.38 -4.60 -25.12
N LEU A 185 18.17 -3.34 -24.74
CA LEU A 185 16.91 -2.87 -24.17
C LEU A 185 15.74 -3.10 -25.13
N ILE A 186 15.88 -2.77 -26.41
CA ILE A 186 14.84 -3.01 -27.42
C ILE A 186 14.56 -4.51 -27.57
N ALA A 187 15.59 -5.34 -27.58
CA ALA A 187 15.43 -6.79 -27.68
C ALA A 187 14.68 -7.37 -26.48
N GLU A 188 15.01 -6.93 -25.25
CA GLU A 188 14.31 -7.31 -24.03
C GLU A 188 12.85 -6.85 -24.01
N LEU A 189 12.58 -5.64 -24.51
CA LEU A 189 11.21 -5.12 -24.66
C LEU A 189 10.43 -5.92 -25.71
N ALA A 190 11.04 -6.29 -26.83
CA ALA A 190 10.40 -7.10 -27.86
C ALA A 190 10.03 -8.50 -27.33
N GLU A 191 10.91 -9.12 -26.55
CA GLU A 191 10.65 -10.42 -25.94
C GLU A 191 9.45 -10.37 -24.98
N ILE A 192 9.40 -9.36 -24.12
CA ILE A 192 8.34 -9.26 -23.10
C ILE A 192 7.01 -8.74 -23.65
N ALA A 193 7.02 -8.01 -24.78
CA ALA A 193 5.83 -7.44 -25.39
C ALA A 193 4.75 -8.48 -25.70
N GLY A 194 5.14 -9.62 -26.26
CA GLY A 194 4.22 -10.72 -26.57
C GLY A 194 3.47 -11.28 -25.37
N PHE A 195 4.07 -11.20 -24.17
CA PHE A 195 3.43 -11.58 -22.92
C PHE A 195 2.47 -10.49 -22.40
N VAL A 196 2.86 -9.22 -22.46
CA VAL A 196 2.12 -8.11 -21.84
C VAL A 196 0.94 -7.66 -22.69
N LEU A 197 1.11 -7.51 -23.99
CA LEU A 197 0.14 -6.90 -24.90
C LEU A 197 -1.25 -7.55 -24.90
N PRO A 198 -1.42 -8.86 -24.73
CA PRO A 198 -2.75 -9.46 -24.64
C PRO A 198 -3.62 -8.92 -23.49
N PHE A 199 -3.03 -8.42 -22.42
CA PHE A 199 -3.73 -7.88 -21.26
C PHE A 199 -4.04 -6.37 -21.37
N VAL A 200 -3.49 -5.69 -22.38
CA VAL A 200 -3.54 -4.22 -22.50
C VAL A 200 -4.90 -3.75 -23.00
N ARG A 201 -5.48 -2.79 -22.26
CA ARG A 201 -6.79 -2.19 -22.60
C ARG A 201 -6.85 -0.70 -22.23
N PRO A 202 -7.76 0.07 -22.82
CA PRO A 202 -8.10 1.42 -22.37
C PRO A 202 -8.95 1.35 -21.09
N VAL A 203 -8.31 1.03 -19.96
CA VAL A 203 -8.91 0.70 -18.67
C VAL A 203 -9.90 1.77 -18.18
N TRP A 204 -9.60 3.06 -18.42
CA TRP A 204 -10.50 4.16 -18.05
C TRP A 204 -11.90 4.01 -18.67
N ARG A 205 -11.97 3.52 -19.92
CA ARG A 205 -13.24 3.26 -20.61
C ARG A 205 -13.95 2.06 -20.03
N ASP A 206 -13.24 0.94 -19.88
CA ASP A 206 -13.82 -0.31 -19.40
C ASP A 206 -14.36 -0.15 -17.96
N LEU A 207 -13.63 0.55 -17.10
CA LEU A 207 -14.09 0.88 -15.74
C LEU A 207 -15.25 1.91 -15.75
N GLY A 208 -15.24 2.88 -16.66
CA GLY A 208 -16.35 3.82 -16.85
C GLY A 208 -17.64 3.12 -17.23
N GLU A 209 -17.58 2.17 -18.17
CA GLU A 209 -18.70 1.33 -18.57
C GLU A 209 -19.17 0.43 -17.42
N ALA A 210 -18.25 -0.21 -16.69
CA ALA A 210 -18.58 -1.02 -15.55
C ALA A 210 -19.35 -0.22 -14.49
N ARG A 211 -18.88 1.00 -14.17
CA ARG A 211 -19.55 1.92 -13.26
C ARG A 211 -20.97 2.28 -13.73
N THR A 212 -21.13 2.57 -15.02
CA THR A 212 -22.45 2.90 -15.61
C THR A 212 -23.44 1.73 -15.50
N ARG A 213 -22.93 0.50 -15.54
CA ARG A 213 -23.70 -0.73 -15.33
C ARG A 213 -23.94 -1.07 -13.85
N GLY A 214 -23.55 -0.19 -12.92
CA GLY A 214 -23.73 -0.40 -11.48
C GLY A 214 -22.81 -1.47 -10.88
N ARG A 215 -21.68 -1.80 -11.52
CA ARG A 215 -20.71 -2.76 -10.98
C ARG A 215 -19.98 -2.16 -9.80
N ARG A 216 -19.70 -3.00 -8.80
CA ARG A 216 -18.95 -2.65 -7.58
C ARG A 216 -17.46 -2.73 -7.86
N ILE A 217 -16.79 -1.60 -7.74
CA ILE A 217 -15.34 -1.49 -7.94
C ILE A 217 -14.67 -1.36 -6.58
N LEU A 218 -13.68 -2.23 -6.33
CA LEU A 218 -12.80 -2.18 -5.18
C LEU A 218 -11.44 -1.60 -5.62
N PHE A 219 -11.10 -0.40 -5.14
CA PHE A 219 -9.79 0.19 -5.36
C PHE A 219 -8.84 -0.27 -4.24
N GLU A 220 -7.85 -1.05 -4.61
CA GLU A 220 -6.84 -1.60 -3.71
C GLU A 220 -5.59 -0.72 -3.69
N GLY A 221 -5.38 0.00 -2.57
CA GLY A 221 -4.18 0.79 -2.34
C GLY A 221 -3.00 -0.06 -1.87
N ALA A 222 -1.81 0.40 -2.19
CA ALA A 222 -0.56 -0.14 -1.69
C ALA A 222 0.07 0.81 -0.66
N GLN A 223 0.96 0.30 0.19
CA GLN A 223 1.63 1.04 1.27
C GLN A 223 0.61 1.64 2.27
N GLY A 224 0.84 2.85 2.75
CA GLY A 224 -0.05 3.56 3.68
C GLY A 224 0.15 5.06 3.59
N VAL A 225 -0.80 5.85 4.10
CA VAL A 225 -0.84 7.32 3.98
C VAL A 225 0.42 7.97 4.56
N LEU A 226 0.99 7.42 5.62
CA LEU A 226 2.22 7.97 6.21
C LEU A 226 3.49 7.69 5.38
N LEU A 227 3.36 6.93 4.30
CA LEU A 227 4.36 6.73 3.25
C LEU A 227 4.04 7.51 1.96
N ASP A 228 2.98 8.33 1.92
CA ASP A 228 2.63 9.17 0.79
C ASP A 228 3.73 10.19 0.48
N ILE A 229 4.02 10.41 -0.81
CA ILE A 229 5.10 11.31 -1.23
C ILE A 229 4.88 12.77 -0.78
N ASP A 230 3.64 13.21 -0.68
CA ASP A 230 3.28 14.58 -0.31
C ASP A 230 2.88 14.71 1.17
N HIS A 231 2.16 13.72 1.71
CA HIS A 231 1.54 13.78 3.04
C HIS A 231 2.22 12.89 4.09
N GLY A 232 3.19 12.08 3.67
CA GLY A 232 3.91 11.16 4.56
C GLY A 232 5.09 11.79 5.29
N THR A 233 5.87 10.92 5.92
CA THR A 233 7.06 11.30 6.72
C THR A 233 8.30 11.49 5.83
N TYR A 234 8.23 12.45 4.91
CA TYR A 234 9.29 12.76 3.96
C TYR A 234 10.64 13.02 4.65
N PRO A 235 11.80 12.51 4.16
CA PRO A 235 11.97 11.77 2.90
C PRO A 235 11.75 10.25 3.00
N PHE A 236 11.38 9.73 4.15
CA PHE A 236 11.18 8.30 4.39
C PHE A 236 9.78 7.84 3.95
N VAL A 237 9.53 7.93 2.65
CA VAL A 237 8.25 7.69 1.98
C VAL A 237 8.43 6.86 0.72
N THR A 238 7.32 6.38 0.12
CA THR A 238 7.32 5.83 -1.23
C THR A 238 7.25 6.98 -2.27
N SER A 239 7.52 6.68 -3.52
CA SER A 239 7.52 7.69 -4.60
C SER A 239 6.14 7.88 -5.25
N SER A 240 5.08 7.37 -4.66
CA SER A 240 3.71 7.52 -5.14
C SER A 240 2.80 8.18 -4.11
N ASN A 241 1.69 8.77 -4.58
CA ASN A 241 0.61 9.16 -3.70
C ASN A 241 -0.20 7.92 -3.30
N THR A 242 -0.34 7.72 -2.00
CA THR A 242 -1.02 6.55 -1.40
C THR A 242 -2.40 6.88 -0.84
N ILE A 243 -2.81 8.15 -0.88
CA ILE A 243 -4.12 8.62 -0.45
C ILE A 243 -5.24 8.15 -1.38
N ALA A 244 -6.46 8.05 -0.87
CA ALA A 244 -7.61 7.55 -1.63
C ALA A 244 -7.96 8.40 -2.87
N GLY A 245 -7.67 9.71 -2.83
CA GLY A 245 -7.86 10.59 -3.98
C GLY A 245 -7.12 10.15 -5.25
N THR A 246 -5.99 9.45 -5.08
CA THR A 246 -5.20 8.92 -6.19
C THR A 246 -5.90 7.78 -6.93
N ALA A 247 -6.88 7.10 -6.32
CA ALA A 247 -7.66 6.06 -6.98
C ALA A 247 -8.37 6.58 -8.24
N SER A 248 -8.83 7.82 -8.22
CA SER A 248 -9.42 8.50 -9.37
C SER A 248 -8.41 8.63 -10.52
N GLY A 249 -7.31 9.36 -10.30
CA GLY A 249 -6.29 9.59 -11.32
C GLY A 249 -5.58 8.30 -11.77
N GLY A 250 -5.35 7.37 -10.85
CA GLY A 250 -4.62 6.11 -11.10
C GLY A 250 -5.46 5.02 -11.78
N SER A 251 -6.78 5.18 -11.86
CA SER A 251 -7.69 4.29 -12.61
C SER A 251 -8.28 4.94 -13.87
N GLY A 252 -8.12 6.27 -14.01
CA GLY A 252 -8.72 7.04 -15.09
C GLY A 252 -10.21 7.33 -14.90
N LEU A 253 -10.76 7.12 -13.71
CA LEU A 253 -12.14 7.46 -13.37
C LEU A 253 -12.21 8.86 -12.74
N GLY A 254 -13.35 9.51 -12.84
CA GLY A 254 -13.59 10.79 -12.16
C GLY A 254 -13.63 10.64 -10.63
N PRO A 255 -13.39 11.73 -9.86
CA PRO A 255 -13.31 11.66 -8.39
C PRO A 255 -14.57 11.12 -7.69
N SER A 256 -15.75 11.33 -8.30
CA SER A 256 -17.02 10.76 -7.82
C SER A 256 -17.16 9.24 -7.97
N ALA A 257 -16.13 8.57 -8.51
CA ALA A 257 -16.13 7.10 -8.60
C ALA A 257 -15.84 6.44 -7.26
N VAL A 258 -15.17 7.13 -6.34
CA VAL A 258 -14.87 6.62 -4.99
C VAL A 258 -16.03 7.01 -4.07
N GLY A 259 -16.78 6.02 -3.60
CA GLY A 259 -17.92 6.23 -2.71
C GLY A 259 -17.54 6.12 -1.24
N PHE A 260 -17.03 4.97 -0.82
CA PHE A 260 -16.59 4.72 0.55
C PHE A 260 -15.06 4.60 0.60
N VAL A 261 -14.42 5.26 1.55
CA VAL A 261 -12.97 5.12 1.79
C VAL A 261 -12.77 4.38 3.10
N LEU A 262 -12.26 3.15 2.99
CA LEU A 262 -11.91 2.31 4.14
C LEU A 262 -10.41 2.45 4.45
N GLY A 263 -10.11 3.06 5.59
CA GLY A 263 -8.75 3.11 6.12
C GLY A 263 -8.44 1.86 6.93
N ILE A 264 -7.32 1.23 6.69
CA ILE A 264 -6.87 0.10 7.51
C ILE A 264 -5.86 0.61 8.54
N ALA A 265 -6.13 0.36 9.82
CA ALA A 265 -5.23 0.69 10.92
C ALA A 265 -5.08 -0.51 11.85
N LYS A 266 -3.86 -0.78 12.33
CA LYS A 266 -3.66 -1.71 13.45
C LYS A 266 -4.11 -1.07 14.76
N ALA A 267 -4.51 -1.88 15.72
CA ALA A 267 -4.77 -1.44 17.09
C ALA A 267 -3.50 -0.93 17.83
N TYR A 268 -2.36 -0.99 17.20
CA TYR A 268 -1.08 -0.39 17.58
C TYR A 268 -0.38 0.12 16.33
N THR A 269 0.85 0.59 16.43
CA THR A 269 1.56 1.15 15.27
C THR A 269 2.79 0.32 14.95
N THR A 270 3.09 0.13 13.65
CA THR A 270 4.35 -0.48 13.22
C THR A 270 4.97 0.31 12.08
N ARG A 271 6.29 0.25 11.98
CA ARG A 271 7.04 0.85 10.88
C ARG A 271 8.18 -0.05 10.44
N VAL A 272 8.39 -0.16 9.13
CA VAL A 272 9.58 -0.78 8.54
C VAL A 272 10.58 0.32 8.14
N GLY A 273 11.86 0.06 8.38
CA GLY A 273 12.93 0.96 7.93
C GLY A 273 13.14 2.19 8.81
N SER A 274 13.82 3.16 8.24
CA SER A 274 14.24 4.39 8.90
C SER A 274 13.10 5.43 8.96
N GLY A 275 13.38 6.55 9.61
CA GLY A 275 12.46 7.67 9.72
C GLY A 275 11.76 7.79 11.07
N PRO A 276 11.03 8.89 11.28
CA PRO A 276 10.42 9.22 12.57
C PRO A 276 9.32 8.23 12.94
N PHE A 277 9.24 7.92 14.23
CA PHE A 277 8.20 7.07 14.81
C PHE A 277 7.93 7.53 16.25
N PRO A 278 7.08 8.54 16.45
CA PRO A 278 6.90 9.17 17.76
C PRO A 278 6.50 8.22 18.89
N THR A 279 5.68 7.22 18.59
CA THR A 279 5.17 6.27 19.57
C THR A 279 5.98 4.97 19.65
N GLU A 280 7.18 4.93 19.07
CA GLU A 280 8.04 3.74 19.10
C GLU A 280 8.37 3.31 20.51
N LEU A 281 8.34 2.01 20.76
CA LEU A 281 8.70 1.37 22.01
C LEU A 281 9.92 0.49 21.80
N THR A 282 10.98 0.81 22.54
CA THR A 282 12.26 0.06 22.51
C THR A 282 12.44 -0.81 23.76
N ASP A 283 11.39 -0.95 24.55
CA ASP A 283 11.30 -1.70 25.79
C ASP A 283 10.65 -3.09 25.59
N GLU A 284 10.38 -3.78 26.69
CA GLU A 284 9.72 -5.08 26.71
C GLU A 284 8.32 -5.05 26.09
N THR A 285 7.59 -3.94 26.22
CA THR A 285 6.28 -3.75 25.62
C THR A 285 6.36 -3.77 24.09
N GLY A 286 7.34 -3.05 23.53
CA GLY A 286 7.60 -3.05 22.08
C GLY A 286 8.00 -4.45 21.57
N GLU A 287 8.77 -5.21 22.36
CA GLU A 287 9.12 -6.57 22.03
C GLU A 287 7.90 -7.50 22.04
N GLN A 288 7.04 -7.39 23.05
CA GLN A 288 5.81 -8.18 23.14
C GLN A 288 4.87 -7.91 21.98
N LEU A 289 4.67 -6.64 21.58
CA LEU A 289 3.89 -6.28 20.39
C LEU A 289 4.48 -6.93 19.12
N GLY A 290 5.80 -6.90 18.98
CA GLY A 290 6.50 -7.49 17.83
C GLY A 290 6.32 -9.00 17.74
N VAL A 291 6.49 -9.72 18.85
CA VAL A 291 6.39 -11.18 18.94
C VAL A 291 4.93 -11.63 18.75
N ARG A 292 3.99 -11.08 19.53
CA ARG A 292 2.57 -11.45 19.46
C ARG A 292 1.95 -11.09 18.11
N GLY A 293 2.34 -9.94 17.55
CA GLY A 293 1.89 -9.48 16.26
C GLY A 293 2.56 -10.15 15.06
N HIS A 294 3.56 -11.01 15.27
CA HIS A 294 4.40 -11.57 14.19
C HIS A 294 4.93 -10.47 13.25
N GLU A 295 5.47 -9.39 13.85
CA GLU A 295 5.86 -8.19 13.11
C GLU A 295 7.23 -8.36 12.44
N PHE A 296 7.24 -9.19 11.38
CA PHE A 296 8.38 -9.42 10.51
C PHE A 296 8.00 -9.17 9.06
N GLY A 297 8.92 -8.62 8.28
CA GLY A 297 8.70 -8.35 6.87
C GLY A 297 8.48 -9.65 6.07
N THR A 298 7.39 -9.75 5.35
CA THR A 298 6.99 -10.96 4.60
C THR A 298 8.03 -11.39 3.55
N VAL A 299 8.77 -10.43 2.98
CA VAL A 299 9.77 -10.66 1.93
C VAL A 299 11.17 -10.70 2.49
N THR A 300 11.50 -9.81 3.42
CA THR A 300 12.88 -9.63 3.93
C THR A 300 13.13 -10.29 5.27
N GLY A 301 12.09 -10.76 5.98
CA GLY A 301 12.20 -11.26 7.36
C GLY A 301 12.61 -10.18 8.38
N ARG A 302 12.76 -8.92 7.96
CA ARG A 302 13.21 -7.82 8.82
C ARG A 302 12.17 -7.53 9.90
N LYS A 303 12.61 -7.43 11.17
CA LYS A 303 11.75 -7.03 12.28
C LYS A 303 11.19 -5.62 12.05
N ARG A 304 9.89 -5.45 12.29
CA ARG A 304 9.24 -4.15 12.30
C ARG A 304 9.42 -3.49 13.66
N ARG A 305 9.59 -2.19 13.66
CA ARG A 305 9.52 -1.33 14.84
C ARG A 305 8.07 -1.29 15.29
N CYS A 306 7.82 -1.35 16.60
CA CYS A 306 6.47 -1.37 17.17
C CYS A 306 6.29 -0.23 18.15
N GLY A 307 5.06 0.25 18.30
CA GLY A 307 4.70 1.32 19.23
C GLY A 307 3.20 1.39 19.50
N TRP A 308 2.80 2.21 20.46
CA TRP A 308 1.39 2.43 20.77
C TRP A 308 0.63 3.06 19.61
N PHE A 309 -0.69 2.92 19.62
CA PHE A 309 -1.56 3.54 18.62
C PHE A 309 -1.41 5.07 18.63
N ASP A 310 -1.22 5.64 17.45
CA ASP A 310 -1.05 7.07 17.27
C ASP A 310 -2.32 7.66 16.63
N ALA A 311 -3.18 8.23 17.48
CA ALA A 311 -4.44 8.80 17.04
C ALA A 311 -4.25 10.11 16.26
N VAL A 312 -3.15 10.84 16.49
CA VAL A 312 -2.85 12.07 15.74
C VAL A 312 -2.57 11.74 14.28
N LEU A 313 -1.67 10.78 14.04
CA LEU A 313 -1.31 10.34 12.69
C LEU A 313 -2.49 9.72 11.94
N VAL A 314 -3.27 8.86 12.60
CA VAL A 314 -4.44 8.23 11.96
C VAL A 314 -5.54 9.26 11.68
N ARG A 315 -5.78 10.23 12.56
CA ARG A 315 -6.69 11.34 12.32
C ARG A 315 -6.26 12.19 11.12
N GLN A 316 -4.96 12.50 11.02
CA GLN A 316 -4.41 13.21 9.87
C GLN A 316 -4.59 12.39 8.58
N SER A 317 -4.30 11.09 8.61
CA SER A 317 -4.52 10.19 7.48
C SER A 317 -5.99 10.16 7.06
N ALA A 318 -6.91 10.12 8.05
CA ALA A 318 -8.35 10.15 7.78
C ALA A 318 -8.77 11.45 7.08
N ALA A 319 -8.25 12.58 7.52
CA ALA A 319 -8.58 13.88 6.94
C ALA A 319 -8.05 14.03 5.50
N VAL A 320 -6.76 13.74 5.25
CA VAL A 320 -6.15 13.93 3.92
C VAL A 320 -6.64 12.94 2.88
N SER A 321 -7.11 11.77 3.30
CA SER A 321 -7.62 10.72 2.41
C SER A 321 -9.14 10.67 2.32
N GLY A 322 -9.86 11.45 3.13
CA GLY A 322 -11.32 11.37 3.21
C GLY A 322 -11.82 9.99 3.68
N ILE A 323 -11.12 9.38 4.66
CA ILE A 323 -11.53 8.08 5.21
C ILE A 323 -12.89 8.22 5.90
N THR A 324 -13.83 7.37 5.52
CA THR A 324 -15.22 7.37 6.04
C THR A 324 -15.48 6.23 7.02
N GLY A 325 -14.55 5.30 7.14
CA GLY A 325 -14.57 4.22 8.12
C GLY A 325 -13.21 3.56 8.26
N ILE A 326 -12.91 3.05 9.44
CA ILE A 326 -11.67 2.33 9.76
C ILE A 326 -11.95 0.83 9.87
N ALA A 327 -11.07 0.01 9.29
CA ALA A 327 -10.92 -1.38 9.67
C ALA A 327 -9.78 -1.47 10.68
N LEU A 328 -10.12 -1.70 11.93
CA LEU A 328 -9.15 -1.86 13.01
C LEU A 328 -8.68 -3.32 13.05
N THR A 329 -7.40 -3.55 12.85
CA THR A 329 -6.82 -4.89 12.74
C THR A 329 -5.94 -5.23 13.94
N LYS A 330 -5.72 -6.53 14.15
CA LYS A 330 -4.80 -7.04 15.17
C LYS A 330 -5.13 -6.59 16.60
N LEU A 331 -6.42 -6.53 16.93
CA LEU A 331 -6.88 -6.22 18.28
C LEU A 331 -6.37 -7.26 19.29
N ASP A 332 -6.36 -8.52 18.89
CA ASP A 332 -5.88 -9.70 19.63
C ASP A 332 -4.43 -9.58 20.14
N VAL A 333 -3.61 -8.80 19.48
CA VAL A 333 -2.21 -8.57 19.90
C VAL A 333 -2.13 -7.80 21.22
N LEU A 334 -3.17 -7.02 21.56
CA LEU A 334 -3.26 -6.26 22.80
C LEU A 334 -3.83 -7.08 23.97
N ASP A 335 -4.25 -8.32 23.75
CA ASP A 335 -4.76 -9.18 24.83
C ASP A 335 -3.68 -9.40 25.91
N GLY A 336 -4.08 -9.33 27.18
CA GLY A 336 -3.21 -9.58 28.33
C GLY A 336 -2.26 -8.44 28.70
N PHE A 337 -2.39 -7.23 28.10
CA PHE A 337 -1.76 -6.04 28.64
C PHE A 337 -2.60 -5.49 29.81
N GLU A 338 -1.94 -5.07 30.89
CA GLU A 338 -2.61 -4.42 32.03
C GLU A 338 -3.11 -3.02 31.65
N GLU A 339 -2.34 -2.32 30.83
CA GLU A 339 -2.63 -0.99 30.31
C GLU A 339 -2.36 -0.94 28.81
N VAL A 340 -3.17 -0.16 28.09
CA VAL A 340 -2.95 0.21 26.69
C VAL A 340 -2.92 1.72 26.58
N ARG A 341 -2.06 2.25 25.70
CA ARG A 341 -1.88 3.70 25.55
C ARG A 341 -2.23 4.15 24.14
N ILE A 342 -2.79 5.34 24.05
CA ILE A 342 -3.10 6.01 22.77
C ILE A 342 -2.42 7.37 22.78
N CYS A 343 -1.62 7.66 21.76
CA CYS A 343 -1.06 9.00 21.55
C CYS A 343 -2.17 9.95 21.08
N THR A 344 -2.39 11.02 21.85
CA THR A 344 -3.48 12.00 21.63
C THR A 344 -2.98 13.35 21.15
N GLY A 345 -1.68 13.62 21.26
CA GLY A 345 -1.02 14.86 20.89
C GLY A 345 0.50 14.73 20.94
N TYR A 346 1.21 15.77 20.55
CA TYR A 346 2.65 15.83 20.67
C TYR A 346 3.09 17.09 21.42
N ARG A 347 4.26 16.99 22.04
CA ARG A 347 5.00 18.14 22.57
C ARG A 347 6.24 18.37 21.71
N LEU A 348 6.46 19.61 21.31
CA LEU A 348 7.68 20.06 20.61
C LEU A 348 8.23 21.28 21.34
N GLY A 349 9.26 21.08 22.18
CA GLY A 349 9.68 22.09 23.15
C GLY A 349 8.53 22.47 24.09
N ASP A 350 8.16 23.74 24.12
CA ASP A 350 7.04 24.25 24.95
C ASP A 350 5.68 24.20 24.21
N ALA A 351 5.66 23.86 22.92
CA ALA A 351 4.45 23.86 22.12
C ALA A 351 3.75 22.49 22.17
N MET A 352 2.40 22.56 22.27
CA MET A 352 1.50 21.40 22.14
C MET A 352 0.98 21.36 20.71
N LEU A 353 1.14 20.21 20.03
CA LEU A 353 0.71 20.02 18.65
C LEU A 353 -0.42 18.95 18.61
N ASP A 354 -1.42 19.24 17.80
CA ASP A 354 -2.52 18.32 17.46
C ASP A 354 -2.36 17.67 16.08
N HIS A 355 -1.24 17.91 15.43
CA HIS A 355 -0.85 17.40 14.12
C HIS A 355 0.63 17.03 14.10
N PHE A 356 1.03 16.21 13.13
CA PHE A 356 2.43 15.83 12.93
C PHE A 356 3.14 16.90 12.09
N PRO A 357 4.29 17.43 12.54
CA PRO A 357 4.98 18.50 11.82
C PRO A 357 5.54 17.99 10.48
N ALA A 358 5.66 18.91 9.50
CA ALA A 358 6.15 18.56 8.18
C ALA A 358 7.69 18.48 8.09
N HIS A 359 8.41 19.29 8.89
CA HIS A 359 9.87 19.37 8.82
C HIS A 359 10.53 18.18 9.54
N ALA A 360 11.48 17.51 8.88
CA ALA A 360 12.12 16.29 9.38
C ALA A 360 12.78 16.44 10.77
N ARG A 361 13.38 17.62 11.07
CA ARG A 361 13.95 17.92 12.39
C ARG A 361 12.88 17.90 13.48
N ASP A 362 11.73 18.52 13.20
CA ASP A 362 10.64 18.63 14.17
C ASP A 362 9.95 17.26 14.32
N GLN A 363 9.81 16.50 13.23
CA GLN A 363 9.33 15.11 13.27
C GLN A 363 10.18 14.22 14.17
N ALA A 364 11.50 14.43 14.19
CA ALA A 364 12.41 13.67 15.05
C ALA A 364 12.42 14.16 16.52
N ALA A 365 11.91 15.36 16.78
CA ALA A 365 11.97 16.01 18.10
C ALA A 365 10.64 15.99 18.86
N VAL A 366 9.53 15.60 18.21
CA VAL A 366 8.24 15.50 18.91
C VAL A 366 8.23 14.40 19.94
N GLU A 367 7.64 14.68 21.09
CA GLU A 367 7.39 13.72 22.16
C GLU A 367 5.89 13.39 22.23
N PRO A 368 5.50 12.10 22.20
CA PRO A 368 4.11 11.70 22.23
C PRO A 368 3.48 11.96 23.61
N ILE A 369 2.23 12.41 23.61
CA ILE A 369 1.41 12.58 24.81
C ILE A 369 0.37 11.47 24.81
N TYR A 370 0.36 10.68 25.88
CA TYR A 370 -0.47 9.49 25.97
C TYR A 370 -1.67 9.68 26.87
N GLU A 371 -2.78 9.12 26.44
CA GLU A 371 -3.89 8.72 27.31
C GLU A 371 -3.72 7.22 27.61
N THR A 372 -3.80 6.84 28.88
CA THR A 372 -3.72 5.46 29.35
C THR A 372 -5.12 4.92 29.64
N LEU A 373 -5.42 3.76 29.13
CA LEU A 373 -6.67 3.04 29.33
C LEU A 373 -6.38 1.68 30.00
N PRO A 374 -7.31 1.15 30.80
CA PRO A 374 -7.21 -0.22 31.28
C PRO A 374 -7.12 -1.20 30.10
N GLY A 375 -6.22 -2.15 30.18
CA GLY A 375 -6.16 -3.30 29.28
C GLY A 375 -7.21 -4.35 29.61
N TRP A 376 -7.05 -5.54 29.08
CA TRP A 376 -7.96 -6.67 29.29
C TRP A 376 -7.19 -7.99 29.30
N SER A 377 -7.64 -8.93 30.12
CA SER A 377 -7.03 -10.26 30.29
C SER A 377 -7.68 -11.32 29.41
N GLU A 378 -8.95 -11.12 29.05
CA GLU A 378 -9.72 -12.05 28.22
C GLU A 378 -9.26 -11.96 26.77
N SER A 379 -9.30 -13.10 26.06
CA SER A 379 -8.93 -13.11 24.65
C SER A 379 -9.98 -12.46 23.76
N THR A 380 -9.54 -11.61 22.86
CA THR A 380 -10.36 -11.10 21.74
C THR A 380 -10.20 -11.93 20.47
N ALA A 381 -9.23 -12.87 20.43
CA ALA A 381 -8.95 -13.68 19.27
C ALA A 381 -10.15 -14.53 18.85
N GLY A 382 -10.52 -14.48 17.58
CA GLY A 382 -11.66 -15.21 17.03
C GLY A 382 -13.04 -14.60 17.30
N ALA A 383 -13.12 -13.45 17.96
CA ALA A 383 -14.41 -12.77 18.17
C ALA A 383 -15.01 -12.32 16.82
N ARG A 384 -16.32 -12.62 16.63
CA ARG A 384 -17.11 -12.30 15.42
C ARG A 384 -18.29 -11.38 15.70
N SER A 385 -18.46 -10.98 16.93
CA SER A 385 -19.50 -10.04 17.36
C SER A 385 -19.03 -9.18 18.52
N TRP A 386 -19.66 -8.01 18.69
CA TRP A 386 -19.39 -7.11 19.83
C TRP A 386 -19.57 -7.78 21.19
N ALA A 387 -20.56 -8.67 21.29
CA ALA A 387 -20.89 -9.35 22.55
C ALA A 387 -19.78 -10.32 23.02
N GLN A 388 -18.86 -10.69 22.12
CA GLN A 388 -17.71 -11.56 22.44
C GLN A 388 -16.47 -10.78 22.87
N LEU A 389 -16.50 -9.44 22.77
CA LEU A 389 -15.37 -8.60 23.16
C LEU A 389 -15.44 -8.23 24.63
N PRO A 390 -14.32 -8.20 25.36
CA PRO A 390 -14.23 -7.62 26.69
C PRO A 390 -14.66 -6.16 26.72
N ALA A 391 -15.27 -5.72 27.80
CA ALA A 391 -15.74 -4.33 27.93
C ALA A 391 -14.61 -3.30 27.80
N ALA A 392 -13.40 -3.62 28.27
CA ALA A 392 -12.23 -2.75 28.12
C ALA A 392 -11.77 -2.65 26.65
N ALA A 393 -11.80 -3.74 25.90
CA ALA A 393 -11.50 -3.73 24.46
C ALA A 393 -12.52 -2.88 23.69
N ILE A 394 -13.82 -2.98 24.02
CA ILE A 394 -14.86 -2.13 23.44
C ILE A 394 -14.60 -0.65 23.75
N LYS A 395 -14.24 -0.31 25.00
CA LYS A 395 -13.89 1.06 25.40
C LYS A 395 -12.69 1.58 24.63
N TYR A 396 -11.67 0.75 24.44
CA TYR A 396 -10.50 1.09 23.62
C TYR A 396 -10.91 1.43 22.19
N ILE A 397 -11.69 0.57 21.51
CA ILE A 397 -12.15 0.81 20.15
C ILE A 397 -12.97 2.10 20.06
N LYS A 398 -13.88 2.33 21.00
CA LYS A 398 -14.70 3.56 21.04
C LYS A 398 -13.84 4.80 21.27
N ARG A 399 -12.83 4.70 22.13
CA ARG A 399 -11.90 5.82 22.34
C ARG A 399 -11.05 6.13 21.12
N VAL A 400 -10.62 5.11 20.39
CA VAL A 400 -9.95 5.29 19.10
C VAL A 400 -10.88 6.04 18.12
N GLU A 401 -12.14 5.62 17.95
CA GLU A 401 -13.12 6.31 17.08
C GLU A 401 -13.25 7.80 17.42
N GLU A 402 -13.39 8.12 18.71
CA GLU A 402 -13.51 9.51 19.18
C GLU A 402 -12.28 10.35 18.83
N LEU A 403 -11.08 9.81 19.12
CA LEU A 403 -9.82 10.52 18.94
C LEU A 403 -9.48 10.75 17.47
N ILE A 404 -9.75 9.78 16.62
CA ILE A 404 -9.50 9.89 15.16
C ILE A 404 -10.64 10.57 14.40
N ARG A 405 -11.78 10.79 15.06
CA ARG A 405 -13.01 11.39 14.48
C ARG A 405 -13.53 10.62 13.26
N CYS A 406 -13.40 9.31 13.29
CA CYS A 406 -13.81 8.42 12.20
C CYS A 406 -14.34 7.10 12.78
N PRO A 407 -15.52 6.61 12.33
CA PRO A 407 -16.09 5.38 12.87
C PRO A 407 -15.25 4.15 12.50
N VAL A 408 -15.22 3.16 13.39
CA VAL A 408 -14.68 1.83 13.08
C VAL A 408 -15.77 1.02 12.38
N ALA A 409 -15.55 0.74 11.09
CA ALA A 409 -16.48 -0.02 10.24
C ALA A 409 -16.28 -1.54 10.35
N LEU A 410 -15.04 -1.98 10.64
CA LEU A 410 -14.68 -3.39 10.82
C LEU A 410 -13.67 -3.55 11.96
N VAL A 411 -13.74 -4.66 12.68
CA VAL A 411 -12.72 -5.06 13.65
C VAL A 411 -12.22 -6.47 13.29
N SER A 412 -10.93 -6.61 13.04
CA SER A 412 -10.28 -7.89 12.79
C SER A 412 -9.61 -8.38 14.06
N THR A 413 -9.98 -9.57 14.51
CA THR A 413 -9.65 -10.14 15.82
C THR A 413 -8.67 -11.32 15.74
N SER A 414 -8.25 -11.73 14.53
CA SER A 414 -7.22 -12.74 14.29
C SER A 414 -6.71 -12.67 12.84
N PRO A 415 -5.69 -13.44 12.45
CA PRO A 415 -5.31 -13.58 11.05
C PRO A 415 -6.37 -14.23 10.17
N GLU A 416 -7.24 -15.05 10.74
CA GLU A 416 -8.28 -15.79 10.03
C GLU A 416 -9.32 -14.83 9.43
N ARG A 417 -9.70 -15.08 8.18
CA ARG A 417 -10.59 -14.23 7.41
C ARG A 417 -11.94 -14.00 8.08
N GLU A 418 -12.55 -15.07 8.60
CA GLU A 418 -13.89 -15.06 9.20
C GLU A 418 -13.93 -14.36 10.56
N ASP A 419 -12.77 -14.17 11.20
CA ASP A 419 -12.64 -13.51 12.48
C ASP A 419 -12.63 -11.99 12.31
N THR A 420 -13.77 -11.49 11.81
CA THR A 420 -14.00 -10.08 11.51
C THR A 420 -15.40 -9.68 11.97
N ILE A 421 -15.47 -8.64 12.79
CA ILE A 421 -16.74 -8.02 13.23
C ILE A 421 -17.09 -6.93 12.21
N LEU A 422 -18.17 -7.11 11.47
CA LEU A 422 -18.71 -6.11 10.55
C LEU A 422 -19.62 -5.15 11.32
N VAL A 423 -19.25 -3.88 11.40
CA VAL A 423 -20.05 -2.82 12.04
C VAL A 423 -20.82 -2.03 11.01
N ARG A 424 -20.16 -1.69 9.91
CA ARG A 424 -20.76 -0.99 8.76
C ARG A 424 -20.26 -1.61 7.48
N ASP A 425 -21.18 -1.92 6.58
CA ASP A 425 -20.84 -2.46 5.28
C ASP A 425 -20.30 -1.37 4.33
N PRO A 426 -19.04 -1.46 3.87
CA PRO A 426 -18.47 -0.48 2.95
C PRO A 426 -19.15 -0.41 1.58
N PHE A 427 -19.85 -1.47 1.15
CA PHE A 427 -20.59 -1.50 -0.11
C PHE A 427 -22.08 -1.14 0.03
N ALA A 428 -22.59 -0.94 1.26
CA ALA A 428 -23.93 -0.40 1.46
C ALA A 428 -23.99 1.08 1.08
N ASP A 429 -25.15 1.50 0.58
CA ASP A 429 -25.43 2.92 0.25
C ASP A 429 -25.58 3.75 1.52
#